data_cb239a3ed404b6c36ce39fa1807ff155
#
_entry.id   cb239a3ed404b6c36ce39fa1807ff155
#
_cell.length_a   1.000
_cell.length_b   1.000
_cell.length_c   1.000
_cell.angle_alpha   90.00
_cell.angle_beta   90.00
_cell.angle_gamma   90.00
#
_symmetry.space_group_name_H-M   'P 1'
#
loop_
_entity.id
_entity.type
_entity.pdbx_description
1 polymer ?
#
loop_
_entity_poly.entity_id
_entity_poly.type
_entity_poly.pdbx_seq_one_letter_code
_entity_poly.pdbx_strand_id
1 'polypeptide(L)'
;MTFAGFDPGTVSTGLAVIDDNCRLLKYFEWPSFRFQKDVDEVIRLLKSFKPKAVALPSGFGLPFVKGRDLGREEIFLMALDDPDKDGPLRAFLKRAWMIENSFTLPGVIELESVPEYRKANVVDMGTADKVASAAFYMTMYDSFVLVEMGSAFTAVLAVKDRKIVDGFGGTILPGFGSLGCIDGEVAQLAVKIRKSDVYSPSDPRRVIEIARIFAEWYSRELGVPIIVSGKRKEDFPLGIKHSFPFKEAAVGAAIIANAYYGSRCSYLMDSLKARGTPIDHVRLQVWRP
;
A
#
# COMPACT_ATOMS: atom_id res chain seq x y z
N MET A 1 -9.13 -6.79 23.31
CA MET A 1 -9.70 -6.89 21.95
C MET A 1 -8.58 -7.15 20.96
N THR A 2 -8.87 -7.69 19.78
CA THR A 2 -7.86 -7.92 18.73
C THR A 2 -8.25 -7.21 17.43
N PHE A 3 -7.26 -6.84 16.64
CA PHE A 3 -7.39 -6.21 15.33
C PHE A 3 -6.42 -6.87 14.36
N ALA A 4 -6.77 -6.92 13.08
CA ALA A 4 -5.94 -7.61 12.11
C ALA A 4 -5.73 -6.77 10.85
N GLY A 5 -4.61 -7.00 10.17
CA GLY A 5 -4.26 -6.34 8.92
C GLY A 5 -3.43 -7.21 8.02
N PHE A 6 -3.61 -7.03 6.72
CA PHE A 6 -2.92 -7.75 5.66
C PHE A 6 -1.96 -6.85 4.87
N ASP A 7 -0.83 -7.42 4.47
CA ASP A 7 0.05 -6.88 3.45
C ASP A 7 0.21 -7.87 2.29
N PRO A 8 -0.46 -7.64 1.14
CA PRO A 8 -0.40 -8.53 -0.03
C PRO A 8 0.80 -8.21 -0.92
N GLY A 9 2.02 -8.48 -0.45
CA GLY A 9 3.23 -8.24 -1.24
C GLY A 9 3.36 -9.19 -2.44
N THR A 10 4.20 -8.81 -3.41
CA THR A 10 4.44 -9.58 -4.64
C THR A 10 4.98 -10.99 -4.37
N VAL A 11 5.88 -11.13 -3.39
CA VAL A 11 6.55 -12.40 -3.05
C VAL A 11 5.82 -13.13 -1.95
N SER A 12 5.34 -12.41 -0.94
CA SER A 12 4.66 -12.99 0.21
C SER A 12 3.55 -12.08 0.72
N THR A 13 2.54 -12.67 1.32
CA THR A 13 1.44 -11.98 2.01
C THR A 13 1.62 -12.13 3.51
N GLY A 14 1.64 -10.99 4.22
CA GLY A 14 1.69 -10.93 5.68
C GLY A 14 0.30 -10.74 6.30
N LEU A 15 0.05 -11.36 7.44
CA LEU A 15 -1.08 -11.11 8.33
C LEU A 15 -0.55 -10.78 9.71
N ALA A 16 -0.89 -9.62 10.24
CA ALA A 16 -0.62 -9.23 11.62
C ALA A 16 -1.91 -9.20 12.44
N VAL A 17 -1.83 -9.66 13.70
CA VAL A 17 -2.89 -9.54 14.71
C VAL A 17 -2.29 -8.79 15.89
N ILE A 18 -2.94 -7.70 16.30
CA ILE A 18 -2.54 -6.85 17.42
C ILE A 18 -3.62 -6.82 18.50
N ASP A 19 -3.23 -6.40 19.70
CA ASP A 19 -4.17 -6.10 20.78
C ASP A 19 -4.71 -4.65 20.71
N ASP A 20 -5.54 -4.27 21.67
CA ASP A 20 -6.10 -2.91 21.78
C ASP A 20 -5.07 -1.85 22.16
N ASN A 21 -3.89 -2.24 22.66
CA ASN A 21 -2.75 -1.35 22.88
C ASN A 21 -1.80 -1.23 21.70
N CYS A 22 -2.21 -1.71 20.51
CA CYS A 22 -1.41 -1.77 19.28
C CYS A 22 -0.14 -2.64 19.39
N ARG A 23 -0.09 -3.61 20.31
CA ARG A 23 1.03 -4.55 20.46
C ARG A 23 0.80 -5.77 19.57
N LEU A 24 1.84 -6.20 18.86
CA LEU A 24 1.78 -7.39 18.01
C LEU A 24 1.60 -8.64 18.86
N LEU A 25 0.53 -9.38 18.60
CA LEU A 25 0.22 -10.66 19.25
C LEU A 25 0.68 -11.85 18.39
N LYS A 26 0.39 -11.80 17.08
CA LYS A 26 0.74 -12.84 16.12
C LYS A 26 1.08 -12.24 14.77
N TYR A 27 2.00 -12.88 14.09
CA TYR A 27 2.34 -12.58 12.70
C TYR A 27 2.45 -13.89 11.91
N PHE A 28 1.91 -13.87 10.71
CA PHE A 28 1.97 -14.99 9.76
C PHE A 28 2.39 -14.46 8.42
N GLU A 29 3.12 -15.27 7.66
CA GLU A 29 3.54 -14.94 6.32
C GLU A 29 3.45 -16.17 5.42
N TRP A 30 2.85 -16.00 4.25
CA TRP A 30 2.73 -17.03 3.23
C TRP A 30 3.35 -16.55 1.92
N PRO A 31 4.01 -17.41 1.15
CA PRO A 31 4.31 -17.12 -0.24
C PRO A 31 3.02 -16.75 -0.99
N SER A 32 3.05 -15.70 -1.84
CA SER A 32 1.82 -15.17 -2.46
C SER A 32 1.07 -16.20 -3.31
N PHE A 33 1.78 -17.15 -3.94
CA PHE A 33 1.14 -18.23 -4.69
C PHE A 33 0.37 -19.22 -3.80
N ARG A 34 0.85 -19.46 -2.56
CA ARG A 34 0.14 -20.29 -1.57
C ARG A 34 -1.07 -19.57 -1.02
N PHE A 35 -0.92 -18.30 -0.70
CA PHE A 35 -2.02 -17.46 -0.22
C PHE A 35 -3.25 -17.53 -1.13
N GLN A 36 -3.05 -17.52 -2.47
CA GLN A 36 -4.14 -17.66 -3.42
C GLN A 36 -4.86 -19.01 -3.33
N LYS A 37 -4.12 -20.10 -3.08
CA LYS A 37 -4.69 -21.45 -2.98
C LYS A 37 -5.38 -21.70 -1.66
N ASP A 38 -4.83 -21.14 -0.59
CA ASP A 38 -5.21 -21.45 0.79
C ASP A 38 -6.08 -20.35 1.44
N VAL A 39 -6.72 -19.49 0.61
CA VAL A 39 -7.52 -18.32 1.08
C VAL A 39 -8.52 -18.70 2.16
N ASP A 40 -9.25 -19.81 2.00
CA ASP A 40 -10.28 -20.22 2.96
C ASP A 40 -9.66 -20.64 4.30
N GLU A 41 -8.45 -21.23 4.28
CA GLU A 41 -7.69 -21.55 5.50
C GLU A 41 -7.22 -20.30 6.21
N VAL A 42 -6.70 -19.33 5.45
CA VAL A 42 -6.28 -18.03 6.00
C VAL A 42 -7.46 -17.30 6.65
N ILE A 43 -8.64 -17.33 6.02
CA ILE A 43 -9.85 -16.72 6.59
C ILE A 43 -10.29 -17.47 7.86
N ARG A 44 -10.22 -18.81 7.90
CA ARG A 44 -10.52 -19.59 9.12
C ARG A 44 -9.55 -19.25 10.27
N LEU A 45 -8.25 -19.16 9.94
CA LEU A 45 -7.23 -18.75 10.90
C LEU A 45 -7.51 -17.35 11.44
N LEU A 46 -7.78 -16.39 10.57
CA LEU A 46 -8.13 -15.02 10.97
C LEU A 46 -9.33 -14.99 11.92
N LYS A 47 -10.41 -15.71 11.58
CA LYS A 47 -11.62 -15.78 12.41
C LYS A 47 -11.36 -16.37 13.80
N SER A 48 -10.37 -17.25 13.96
CA SER A 48 -10.03 -17.84 15.26
C SER A 48 -9.56 -16.79 16.28
N PHE A 49 -9.02 -15.65 15.84
CA PHE A 49 -8.63 -14.53 16.68
C PHE A 49 -9.79 -13.60 17.05
N LYS A 50 -10.96 -13.76 16.45
CA LYS A 50 -12.17 -12.94 16.67
C LYS A 50 -11.88 -11.42 16.60
N PRO A 51 -11.23 -10.92 15.54
CA PRO A 51 -10.85 -9.52 15.46
C PRO A 51 -12.09 -8.61 15.41
N LYS A 52 -12.01 -7.47 16.09
CA LYS A 52 -13.07 -6.44 16.11
C LYS A 52 -13.11 -5.63 14.83
N ALA A 53 -11.98 -5.51 14.14
CA ALA A 53 -11.88 -4.93 12.82
C ALA A 53 -10.71 -5.55 12.04
N VAL A 54 -10.83 -5.61 10.72
CA VAL A 54 -9.85 -6.20 9.81
C VAL A 54 -9.60 -5.27 8.63
N ALA A 55 -8.36 -4.81 8.49
CA ALA A 55 -7.91 -4.09 7.30
C ALA A 55 -7.56 -5.08 6.18
N LEU A 56 -8.30 -5.02 5.09
CA LEU A 56 -8.14 -5.89 3.93
C LEU A 56 -6.93 -5.47 3.06
N PRO A 57 -6.35 -6.41 2.31
CA PRO A 57 -5.45 -6.03 1.23
C PRO A 57 -6.20 -5.21 0.19
N SER A 58 -5.71 -4.02 -0.14
CA SER A 58 -6.49 -3.03 -0.90
C SER A 58 -5.84 -2.55 -2.20
N GLY A 59 -4.69 -3.13 -2.59
CA GLY A 59 -4.02 -2.80 -3.85
C GLY A 59 -3.73 -1.31 -4.00
N PHE A 60 -4.24 -0.68 -5.08
CA PHE A 60 -4.07 0.76 -5.31
C PHE A 60 -4.75 1.63 -4.25
N GLY A 61 -5.75 1.11 -3.58
CA GLY A 61 -6.48 1.77 -2.52
C GLY A 61 -7.98 1.84 -2.80
N LEU A 62 -8.74 1.92 -1.73
CA LEU A 62 -10.15 2.30 -1.75
C LEU A 62 -10.57 2.69 -0.31
N PRO A 63 -11.11 3.91 -0.07
CA PRO A 63 -11.27 4.43 1.29
C PRO A 63 -12.37 3.73 2.07
N PHE A 64 -12.00 2.85 2.99
CA PHE A 64 -12.84 2.29 4.05
C PHE A 64 -14.15 1.62 3.60
N VAL A 65 -14.18 1.05 2.37
CA VAL A 65 -15.31 0.25 1.89
C VAL A 65 -15.38 -1.06 2.67
N LYS A 66 -16.55 -1.40 3.19
CA LYS A 66 -16.74 -2.64 3.95
C LYS A 66 -16.58 -3.87 3.06
N GLY A 67 -15.97 -4.93 3.59
CA GLY A 67 -15.71 -6.16 2.83
C GLY A 67 -16.96 -6.82 2.25
N ARG A 68 -18.11 -6.66 2.91
CA ARG A 68 -19.41 -7.14 2.42
C ARG A 68 -19.97 -6.37 1.23
N ASP A 69 -19.49 -5.14 1.03
CA ASP A 69 -19.97 -4.22 -0.02
C ASP A 69 -19.02 -4.26 -1.25
N LEU A 70 -17.97 -5.09 -1.24
CA LEU A 70 -17.04 -5.23 -2.35
C LEU A 70 -17.67 -6.01 -3.51
N GLY A 71 -17.83 -5.33 -4.64
CA GLY A 71 -18.27 -5.90 -5.91
C GLY A 71 -17.16 -5.89 -6.97
N ARG A 72 -17.57 -6.09 -8.23
CA ARG A 72 -16.64 -6.11 -9.39
C ARG A 72 -15.94 -4.76 -9.58
N GLU A 73 -16.67 -3.66 -9.39
CA GLU A 73 -16.13 -2.31 -9.56
C GLU A 73 -15.04 -2.01 -8.52
N GLU A 74 -15.29 -2.30 -7.25
CA GLU A 74 -14.32 -2.10 -6.18
C GLU A 74 -13.06 -2.96 -6.39
N ILE A 75 -13.22 -4.22 -6.82
CA ILE A 75 -12.10 -5.09 -7.15
C ILE A 75 -11.31 -4.56 -8.34
N PHE A 76 -12.00 -4.02 -9.37
CA PHE A 76 -11.35 -3.34 -10.49
C PHE A 76 -10.55 -2.14 -10.00
N LEU A 77 -11.14 -1.25 -9.21
CA LEU A 77 -10.49 -0.04 -8.71
C LEU A 77 -9.22 -0.35 -7.90
N MET A 78 -9.27 -1.36 -7.03
CA MET A 78 -8.10 -1.78 -6.26
C MET A 78 -7.01 -2.46 -7.10
N ALA A 79 -7.38 -3.17 -8.17
CA ALA A 79 -6.42 -3.89 -9.02
C ALA A 79 -5.98 -3.12 -10.27
N LEU A 80 -6.81 -2.17 -10.73
CA LEU A 80 -6.71 -1.47 -12.03
C LEU A 80 -6.45 -2.43 -13.19
N ASP A 81 -7.22 -3.51 -13.19
CA ASP A 81 -7.17 -4.58 -14.17
C ASP A 81 -8.46 -5.39 -14.09
N ASP A 82 -8.72 -6.25 -15.08
CA ASP A 82 -9.90 -7.11 -15.13
C ASP A 82 -10.18 -7.80 -13.77
N PRO A 83 -11.33 -7.55 -13.14
CA PRO A 83 -11.68 -8.12 -11.85
C PRO A 83 -11.86 -9.65 -11.87
N ASP A 84 -12.09 -10.22 -13.05
CA ASP A 84 -12.29 -11.67 -13.22
C ASP A 84 -10.99 -12.45 -13.38
N LYS A 85 -9.87 -11.77 -13.65
CA LYS A 85 -8.57 -12.44 -13.69
C LYS A 85 -8.23 -13.11 -12.36
N ASP A 86 -7.49 -14.18 -12.45
CA ASP A 86 -6.91 -14.82 -11.27
C ASP A 86 -5.80 -13.99 -10.64
N GLY A 87 -5.62 -14.18 -9.35
CA GLY A 87 -4.54 -13.54 -8.59
C GLY A 87 -4.81 -13.57 -7.09
N PRO A 88 -3.74 -13.50 -6.25
CA PRO A 88 -3.87 -13.60 -4.78
C PRO A 88 -4.80 -12.53 -4.20
N LEU A 89 -4.66 -11.28 -4.64
CA LEU A 89 -5.51 -10.17 -4.19
C LEU A 89 -6.98 -10.43 -4.52
N ARG A 90 -7.29 -10.74 -5.79
CA ARG A 90 -8.67 -10.95 -6.24
C ARG A 90 -9.30 -12.18 -5.59
N ALA A 91 -8.56 -13.27 -5.45
CA ALA A 91 -9.03 -14.48 -4.79
C ALA A 91 -9.46 -14.20 -3.34
N PHE A 92 -8.72 -13.36 -2.63
CA PHE A 92 -9.04 -12.95 -1.27
C PHE A 92 -10.22 -11.98 -1.22
N LEU A 93 -10.22 -10.93 -2.05
CA LEU A 93 -11.27 -9.92 -2.07
C LEU A 93 -12.63 -10.47 -2.45
N LYS A 94 -12.68 -11.43 -3.38
CA LYS A 94 -13.91 -12.18 -3.73
C LYS A 94 -14.51 -12.97 -2.56
N ARG A 95 -13.78 -13.14 -1.47
CA ARG A 95 -14.22 -13.80 -0.23
C ARG A 95 -14.30 -12.84 0.97
N ALA A 96 -14.05 -11.55 0.77
CA ALA A 96 -14.00 -10.55 1.86
C ALA A 96 -15.33 -10.43 2.62
N TRP A 97 -16.47 -10.70 1.95
CA TRP A 97 -17.78 -10.75 2.59
C TRP A 97 -17.88 -11.78 3.72
N MET A 98 -17.02 -12.81 3.71
CA MET A 98 -16.93 -13.81 4.79
C MET A 98 -16.27 -13.25 6.05
N ILE A 99 -15.61 -12.10 5.97
CA ILE A 99 -14.86 -11.51 7.08
C ILE A 99 -15.69 -10.35 7.65
N GLU A 100 -16.35 -10.60 8.75
CA GLU A 100 -17.13 -9.60 9.47
C GLU A 100 -16.23 -8.44 9.92
N ASN A 101 -16.75 -7.21 9.90
CA ASN A 101 -16.03 -5.99 10.29
C ASN A 101 -14.73 -5.72 9.50
N SER A 102 -14.65 -6.23 8.28
CA SER A 102 -13.55 -5.94 7.37
C SER A 102 -13.81 -4.70 6.52
N PHE A 103 -12.73 -4.04 6.10
CA PHE A 103 -12.77 -2.84 5.27
C PHE A 103 -11.46 -2.67 4.49
N THR A 104 -11.52 -1.90 3.40
CA THR A 104 -10.39 -1.53 2.56
C THR A 104 -9.61 -0.36 3.15
N LEU A 105 -8.37 -0.17 2.66
CA LEU A 105 -7.51 0.96 3.00
C LEU A 105 -7.35 1.90 1.80
N PRO A 106 -7.23 3.21 2.03
CA PRO A 106 -6.92 4.16 0.97
C PRO A 106 -5.48 3.99 0.47
N GLY A 107 -5.25 4.33 -0.79
CA GLY A 107 -3.93 4.70 -1.31
C GLY A 107 -3.63 6.17 -1.06
N VAL A 108 -2.40 6.59 -1.33
CA VAL A 108 -1.96 7.98 -1.11
C VAL A 108 -2.76 8.97 -1.95
N ILE A 109 -3.12 8.61 -3.19
CA ILE A 109 -3.88 9.47 -4.11
C ILE A 109 -5.25 9.89 -3.56
N GLU A 110 -5.85 9.07 -2.70
CA GLU A 110 -7.18 9.29 -2.12
C GLU A 110 -7.16 10.14 -0.85
N LEU A 111 -5.97 10.33 -0.23
CA LEU A 111 -5.85 11.09 1.00
C LEU A 111 -6.14 12.59 0.78
N GLU A 112 -6.94 13.17 1.69
CA GLU A 112 -7.25 14.60 1.66
C GLU A 112 -6.04 15.48 2.02
N SER A 113 -5.04 14.93 2.66
CA SER A 113 -3.79 15.60 3.01
C SER A 113 -2.86 15.84 1.83
N VAL A 114 -3.09 15.16 0.70
CA VAL A 114 -2.31 15.33 -0.54
C VAL A 114 -2.98 16.41 -1.40
N PRO A 115 -2.25 17.48 -1.81
CA PRO A 115 -2.82 18.55 -2.62
C PRO A 115 -3.32 18.08 -3.99
N GLU A 116 -4.48 18.58 -4.42
CA GLU A 116 -5.12 18.19 -5.68
C GLU A 116 -4.24 18.37 -6.92
N TYR A 117 -3.40 19.43 -6.95
CA TYR A 117 -2.51 19.68 -8.10
C TYR A 117 -1.45 18.59 -8.29
N ARG A 118 -1.15 17.80 -7.23
CA ARG A 118 -0.20 16.67 -7.29
C ARG A 118 -0.82 15.44 -7.93
N LYS A 119 -2.13 15.32 -7.92
CA LYS A 119 -2.88 14.12 -8.30
C LYS A 119 -3.20 14.04 -9.80
N ALA A 120 -3.07 15.15 -10.55
CA ALA A 120 -3.51 15.22 -11.94
C ALA A 120 -2.82 14.19 -12.85
N ASN A 121 -3.61 13.32 -13.48
CA ASN A 121 -3.17 12.20 -14.33
C ASN A 121 -2.20 11.23 -13.63
N VAL A 122 -2.32 11.08 -12.32
CA VAL A 122 -1.56 10.13 -11.52
C VAL A 122 -2.54 9.14 -10.90
N VAL A 123 -2.11 7.91 -10.75
CA VAL A 123 -2.84 6.84 -10.06
C VAL A 123 -2.04 6.35 -8.86
N ASP A 124 -0.75 6.11 -9.04
CA ASP A 124 0.12 5.50 -8.03
C ASP A 124 1.03 6.54 -7.37
N MET A 125 0.52 7.20 -6.36
CA MET A 125 1.33 8.02 -5.45
C MET A 125 1.84 7.21 -4.24
N GLY A 126 1.50 5.93 -4.18
CA GLY A 126 1.73 4.97 -3.11
C GLY A 126 0.47 4.17 -2.85
N THR A 127 0.55 2.87 -3.01
CA THR A 127 -0.55 1.92 -2.81
C THR A 127 -0.93 1.78 -1.33
N ALA A 128 -2.04 1.15 -1.03
CA ALA A 128 -2.59 1.03 0.32
C ALA A 128 -1.62 0.40 1.34
N ASP A 129 -0.77 -0.53 0.91
CA ASP A 129 0.30 -1.10 1.73
C ASP A 129 1.38 -0.06 2.12
N LYS A 130 1.62 0.95 1.26
CA LYS A 130 2.53 2.07 1.57
C LYS A 130 1.91 3.01 2.61
N VAL A 131 0.60 3.24 2.51
CA VAL A 131 -0.15 3.98 3.57
C VAL A 131 -0.08 3.21 4.89
N ALA A 132 -0.24 1.89 4.85
CA ALA A 132 -0.11 1.05 6.04
C ALA A 132 1.31 1.07 6.62
N SER A 133 2.36 0.95 5.80
CA SER A 133 3.75 1.12 6.23
C SER A 133 3.99 2.49 6.88
N ALA A 134 3.48 3.56 6.27
CA ALA A 134 3.59 4.90 6.83
C ALA A 134 2.87 4.99 8.18
N ALA A 135 1.66 4.44 8.32
CA ALA A 135 0.92 4.42 9.58
C ALA A 135 1.67 3.67 10.69
N PHE A 136 2.37 2.58 10.36
CA PHE A 136 3.27 1.91 11.31
C PHE A 136 4.37 2.86 11.81
N TYR A 137 5.06 3.55 10.90
CA TYR A 137 6.13 4.48 11.27
C TYR A 137 5.62 5.76 11.95
N MET A 138 4.38 6.20 11.70
CA MET A 138 3.73 7.30 12.42
C MET A 138 3.53 7.00 13.92
N THR A 139 3.64 5.75 14.36
CA THR A 139 3.67 5.43 15.79
C THR A 139 5.00 5.75 16.47
N MET A 140 6.06 5.99 15.69
CA MET A 140 7.43 6.25 16.17
C MET A 140 7.95 7.64 15.78
N TYR A 141 7.46 8.19 14.68
CA TYR A 141 7.92 9.47 14.10
C TYR A 141 6.74 10.35 13.70
N ASP A 142 6.79 11.63 14.01
CA ASP A 142 5.75 12.58 13.58
C ASP A 142 5.94 13.01 12.12
N SER A 143 7.19 13.14 11.69
CA SER A 143 7.53 13.59 10.34
C SER A 143 8.76 12.85 9.82
N PHE A 144 8.70 12.35 8.60
CA PHE A 144 9.77 11.57 7.97
C PHE A 144 9.53 11.41 6.47
N VAL A 145 10.55 11.00 5.75
CA VAL A 145 10.43 10.44 4.40
C VAL A 145 10.48 8.93 4.51
N LEU A 146 9.49 8.23 4.00
CA LEU A 146 9.51 6.77 3.90
C LEU A 146 9.98 6.36 2.50
N VAL A 147 11.10 5.65 2.43
CA VAL A 147 11.56 4.95 1.22
C VAL A 147 11.26 3.48 1.40
N GLU A 148 10.36 2.95 0.61
CA GLU A 148 10.06 1.53 0.63
C GLU A 148 10.69 0.82 -0.56
N MET A 149 11.75 0.05 -0.28
CA MET A 149 12.49 -0.77 -1.24
C MET A 149 11.90 -2.18 -1.26
N GLY A 150 10.81 -2.36 -1.98
CA GLY A 150 10.14 -3.66 -2.11
C GLY A 150 10.89 -4.63 -3.02
N SER A 151 10.40 -5.89 -3.11
CA SER A 151 11.00 -6.90 -4.01
C SER A 151 10.84 -6.55 -5.50
N ALA A 152 9.76 -5.87 -5.88
CA ALA A 152 9.46 -5.48 -7.25
C ALA A 152 9.27 -3.97 -7.41
N PHE A 153 8.65 -3.31 -6.44
CA PHE A 153 8.27 -1.91 -6.50
C PHE A 153 9.02 -1.08 -5.47
N THR A 154 9.26 0.18 -5.82
CA THR A 154 9.87 1.17 -4.92
C THR A 154 8.91 2.34 -4.78
N ALA A 155 8.78 2.87 -3.57
CA ALA A 155 7.97 4.06 -3.31
C ALA A 155 8.71 5.02 -2.38
N VAL A 156 8.44 6.32 -2.54
CA VAL A 156 8.94 7.39 -1.66
C VAL A 156 7.75 8.22 -1.22
N LEU A 157 7.48 8.30 0.08
CA LEU A 157 6.40 9.06 0.68
C LEU A 157 6.93 10.16 1.58
N ALA A 158 6.34 11.34 1.50
CA ALA A 158 6.59 12.44 2.39
C ALA A 158 5.53 12.48 3.50
N VAL A 159 5.95 12.36 4.75
CA VAL A 159 5.09 12.44 5.93
C VAL A 159 5.47 13.65 6.76
N LYS A 160 4.50 14.52 7.05
CA LYS A 160 4.65 15.70 7.89
C LYS A 160 3.51 15.74 8.90
N ASP A 161 3.86 15.93 10.18
CA ASP A 161 2.90 16.01 11.29
C ASP A 161 1.89 14.86 11.27
N ARG A 162 2.40 13.62 11.09
CA ARG A 162 1.65 12.36 10.92
C ARG A 162 0.66 12.35 9.75
N LYS A 163 0.86 13.17 8.73
CA LYS A 163 0.05 13.17 7.49
C LYS A 163 0.93 12.87 6.29
N ILE A 164 0.51 11.96 5.44
CA ILE A 164 1.15 11.78 4.14
C ILE A 164 0.76 12.98 3.28
N VAL A 165 1.73 13.81 2.91
CA VAL A 165 1.51 15.06 2.17
C VAL A 165 1.86 14.95 0.69
N ASP A 166 2.62 13.94 0.30
CA ASP A 166 2.97 13.64 -1.09
C ASP A 166 3.54 12.21 -1.21
N GLY A 167 3.66 11.70 -2.44
CA GLY A 167 4.28 10.42 -2.68
C GLY A 167 4.50 10.12 -4.16
N PHE A 168 5.46 9.24 -4.41
CA PHE A 168 5.73 8.61 -5.69
C PHE A 168 5.70 7.10 -5.52
N GLY A 169 4.75 6.44 -6.15
CA GLY A 169 4.53 5.00 -6.03
C GLY A 169 5.29 4.17 -7.06
N GLY A 170 5.11 2.88 -6.96
CA GLY A 170 5.90 1.89 -7.70
C GLY A 170 5.61 1.78 -9.19
N THR A 171 4.63 2.50 -9.73
CA THR A 171 4.42 2.61 -11.19
C THR A 171 4.86 3.97 -11.75
N ILE A 172 5.26 4.91 -10.87
CA ILE A 172 5.93 6.15 -11.24
C ILE A 172 7.45 5.98 -11.11
N LEU A 173 7.90 5.50 -9.96
CA LEU A 173 9.33 5.22 -9.75
C LEU A 173 9.73 3.89 -10.41
N PRO A 174 10.97 3.80 -10.93
CA PRO A 174 11.50 2.51 -11.32
C PRO A 174 11.64 1.60 -10.10
N GLY A 175 11.43 0.31 -10.30
CA GLY A 175 11.55 -0.73 -9.29
C GLY A 175 12.28 -1.96 -9.83
N PHE A 176 12.60 -2.90 -8.99
CA PHE A 176 13.29 -4.12 -9.38
C PHE A 176 12.41 -5.03 -10.28
N GLY A 177 11.11 -4.78 -10.33
CA GLY A 177 10.13 -5.43 -11.21
C GLY A 177 9.19 -4.43 -11.88
N SER A 178 9.59 -3.16 -12.00
CA SER A 178 8.81 -2.11 -12.64
C SER A 178 9.72 -1.13 -13.37
N LEU A 179 9.38 -0.76 -14.60
CA LEU A 179 10.11 0.26 -15.35
C LEU A 179 9.89 1.69 -14.81
N GLY A 180 8.82 1.90 -14.04
CA GLY A 180 8.35 3.23 -13.65
C GLY A 180 7.51 3.88 -14.74
N CYS A 181 7.50 5.21 -14.78
CA CYS A 181 6.73 5.95 -15.78
C CYS A 181 7.16 5.61 -17.20
N ILE A 182 6.19 5.61 -18.08
CA ILE A 182 6.41 5.65 -19.53
C ILE A 182 6.40 7.11 -19.95
N ASP A 183 7.41 7.51 -20.73
CA ASP A 183 7.46 8.82 -21.36
C ASP A 183 6.26 9.02 -22.29
N GLY A 184 5.69 10.23 -22.32
CA GLY A 184 4.49 10.53 -23.11
C GLY A 184 4.67 10.32 -24.61
N GLU A 185 5.86 10.63 -25.14
CA GLU A 185 6.17 10.39 -26.54
C GLU A 185 6.28 8.88 -26.84
N VAL A 186 6.87 8.11 -25.94
CA VAL A 186 6.89 6.64 -26.05
C VAL A 186 5.47 6.07 -26.00
N ALA A 187 4.63 6.60 -25.11
CA ALA A 187 3.22 6.18 -25.02
C ALA A 187 2.44 6.48 -26.30
N GLN A 188 2.68 7.63 -26.94
CA GLN A 188 2.07 8.01 -28.21
C GLN A 188 2.53 7.11 -29.37
N LEU A 189 3.80 6.72 -29.40
CA LEU A 189 4.33 5.85 -30.45
C LEU A 189 3.93 4.38 -30.30
N ALA A 190 3.51 3.98 -29.10
CA ALA A 190 3.15 2.60 -28.84
C ALA A 190 1.80 2.24 -29.46
N VAL A 191 1.74 1.17 -30.25
CA VAL A 191 0.49 0.63 -30.79
C VAL A 191 -0.43 0.12 -29.68
N LYS A 192 0.17 -0.47 -28.63
CA LYS A 192 -0.51 -0.99 -27.45
C LYS A 192 0.48 -1.11 -26.30
N ILE A 193 0.11 -0.58 -25.14
CA ILE A 193 0.84 -0.78 -23.89
C ILE A 193 0.09 -1.82 -23.05
N ARG A 194 0.77 -2.91 -22.69
CA ARG A 194 0.26 -3.94 -21.78
C ARG A 194 0.82 -3.69 -20.38
N LYS A 195 0.11 -4.15 -19.38
CA LYS A 195 0.57 -4.09 -17.98
C LYS A 195 1.94 -4.77 -17.78
N SER A 196 2.18 -5.89 -18.50
CA SER A 196 3.48 -6.58 -18.50
C SER A 196 4.64 -5.75 -19.05
N ASP A 197 4.38 -4.78 -19.91
CA ASP A 197 5.42 -3.92 -20.49
C ASP A 197 5.92 -2.91 -19.43
N VAL A 198 5.06 -2.52 -18.50
CA VAL A 198 5.40 -1.66 -17.36
C VAL A 198 5.98 -2.47 -16.18
N TYR A 199 5.45 -3.68 -15.96
CA TYR A 199 5.90 -4.58 -14.89
C TYR A 199 7.09 -5.44 -15.35
N SER A 200 8.19 -4.78 -15.72
CA SER A 200 9.45 -5.38 -16.14
C SER A 200 10.60 -4.85 -15.27
N PRO A 201 11.65 -5.64 -15.05
CA PRO A 201 12.79 -5.21 -14.25
C PRO A 201 13.46 -3.94 -14.78
N SER A 202 13.84 -3.03 -13.89
CA SER A 202 14.70 -1.88 -14.19
C SER A 202 16.12 -2.15 -13.69
N ASP A 203 17.12 -1.42 -14.25
CA ASP A 203 18.49 -1.47 -13.73
C ASP A 203 18.52 -1.09 -12.25
N PRO A 204 19.11 -1.90 -11.35
CA PRO A 204 19.16 -1.60 -9.93
C PRO A 204 19.77 -0.24 -9.59
N ARG A 205 20.76 0.23 -10.37
CA ARG A 205 21.37 1.56 -10.18
C ARG A 205 20.34 2.65 -10.42
N ARG A 206 19.57 2.56 -11.52
CA ARG A 206 18.48 3.49 -11.82
C ARG A 206 17.43 3.52 -10.71
N VAL A 207 17.06 2.36 -10.18
CA VAL A 207 16.10 2.25 -9.07
C VAL A 207 16.59 3.02 -7.85
N ILE A 208 17.83 2.77 -7.43
CA ILE A 208 18.42 3.38 -6.24
C ILE A 208 18.61 4.88 -6.43
N GLU A 209 19.18 5.31 -7.56
CA GLU A 209 19.48 6.73 -7.81
C GLU A 209 18.22 7.58 -7.92
N ILE A 210 17.20 7.12 -8.63
CA ILE A 210 15.93 7.87 -8.75
C ILE A 210 15.22 7.96 -7.39
N ALA A 211 15.13 6.85 -6.66
CA ALA A 211 14.55 6.86 -5.31
C ALA A 211 15.33 7.81 -4.37
N ARG A 212 16.66 7.84 -4.48
CA ARG A 212 17.52 8.74 -3.69
C ARG A 212 17.24 10.20 -3.98
N ILE A 213 17.12 10.60 -5.25
CA ILE A 213 16.82 11.99 -5.64
C ILE A 213 15.54 12.49 -4.96
N PHE A 214 14.46 11.72 -5.02
CA PHE A 214 13.19 12.09 -4.40
C PHE A 214 13.26 12.07 -2.87
N ALA A 215 13.93 11.09 -2.28
CA ALA A 215 14.07 10.98 -0.84
C ALA A 215 14.89 12.14 -0.25
N GLU A 216 16.02 12.48 -0.85
CA GLU A 216 16.87 13.61 -0.44
C GLU A 216 16.14 14.93 -0.64
N TRP A 217 15.40 15.11 -1.73
CA TRP A 217 14.61 16.31 -1.97
C TRP A 217 13.56 16.51 -0.88
N TYR A 218 12.72 15.51 -0.60
CA TYR A 218 11.72 15.60 0.46
C TYR A 218 12.35 15.80 1.84
N SER A 219 13.42 15.06 2.15
CA SER A 219 14.11 15.17 3.43
C SER A 219 14.63 16.58 3.69
N ARG A 220 15.21 17.21 2.66
CA ARG A 220 15.70 18.60 2.73
C ARG A 220 14.56 19.61 2.83
N GLU A 221 13.53 19.50 1.98
CA GLU A 221 12.39 20.44 1.96
C GLU A 221 11.59 20.43 3.27
N LEU A 222 11.47 19.26 3.90
CA LEU A 222 10.70 19.08 5.13
C LEU A 222 11.58 19.17 6.39
N GLY A 223 12.90 19.08 6.26
CA GLY A 223 13.82 19.02 7.41
C GLY A 223 13.66 17.75 8.26
N VAL A 224 13.42 16.58 7.63
CA VAL A 224 13.03 15.34 8.34
C VAL A 224 13.94 14.17 7.98
N PRO A 225 14.05 13.14 8.86
CA PRO A 225 14.85 11.96 8.56
C PRO A 225 14.26 11.12 7.44
N ILE A 226 15.11 10.36 6.75
CA ILE A 226 14.73 9.30 5.81
C ILE A 226 14.65 7.98 6.59
N ILE A 227 13.53 7.30 6.50
CA ILE A 227 13.30 5.94 7.01
C ILE A 227 13.24 5.00 5.81
N VAL A 228 13.95 3.88 5.89
CA VAL A 228 13.98 2.91 4.79
C VAL A 228 13.38 1.58 5.26
N SER A 229 12.41 1.09 4.51
CA SER A 229 11.70 -0.16 4.75
C SER A 229 11.70 -1.05 3.51
N GLY A 230 11.09 -2.23 3.63
CA GLY A 230 10.96 -3.18 2.54
C GLY A 230 12.09 -4.22 2.49
N LYS A 231 11.88 -5.26 1.68
CA LYS A 231 12.76 -6.44 1.63
C LYS A 231 14.17 -6.14 1.12
N ARG A 232 14.31 -5.10 0.29
CA ARG A 232 15.58 -4.65 -0.29
C ARG A 232 16.10 -3.35 0.32
N LYS A 233 15.69 -3.00 1.53
CA LYS A 233 16.12 -1.79 2.23
C LYS A 233 17.64 -1.64 2.37
N GLU A 234 18.36 -2.76 2.44
CA GLU A 234 19.83 -2.74 2.56
C GLU A 234 20.52 -2.25 1.29
N ASP A 235 19.86 -2.33 0.12
CA ASP A 235 20.40 -1.84 -1.14
C ASP A 235 20.38 -0.30 -1.22
N PHE A 236 19.56 0.36 -0.39
CA PHE A 236 19.46 1.83 -0.38
C PHE A 236 20.55 2.44 0.52
N PRO A 237 21.34 3.42 0.03
CA PRO A 237 22.54 3.87 0.72
C PRO A 237 22.31 4.80 1.91
N LEU A 238 21.11 5.35 2.06
CA LEU A 238 20.81 6.41 3.04
C LEU A 238 19.74 5.97 4.04
N GLY A 239 19.57 6.79 5.09
CA GLY A 239 18.43 6.72 6.00
C GLY A 239 18.57 5.68 7.11
N ILE A 240 17.55 5.66 7.96
CA ILE A 240 17.43 4.78 9.11
C ILE A 240 16.73 3.48 8.68
N LYS A 241 17.35 2.35 8.93
CA LYS A 241 16.83 1.02 8.61
C LYS A 241 16.51 0.27 9.90
N HIS A 242 15.23 0.11 10.18
CA HIS A 242 14.81 -0.72 11.30
C HIS A 242 14.77 -2.20 10.89
N SER A 243 15.02 -3.09 11.83
CA SER A 243 14.91 -4.53 11.63
C SER A 243 13.77 -5.08 12.48
N PHE A 244 12.73 -5.56 11.81
CA PHE A 244 11.58 -6.18 12.44
C PHE A 244 11.42 -7.62 11.93
N PRO A 245 10.92 -8.55 12.77
CA PRO A 245 10.65 -9.94 12.37
C PRO A 245 9.29 -10.07 11.65
N PHE A 246 8.78 -8.98 11.08
CA PHE A 246 7.49 -8.89 10.41
C PHE A 246 7.52 -7.81 9.34
N LYS A 247 6.53 -7.82 8.45
CA LYS A 247 6.31 -6.75 7.49
C LYS A 247 5.61 -5.58 8.17
N GLU A 248 6.20 -4.40 8.05
CA GLU A 248 5.71 -3.16 8.63
C GLU A 248 4.30 -2.81 8.12
N ALA A 249 4.03 -3.05 6.82
CA ALA A 249 2.73 -2.82 6.21
C ALA A 249 1.61 -3.68 6.83
N ALA A 250 1.88 -4.95 7.17
CA ALA A 250 0.87 -5.81 7.80
C ALA A 250 0.52 -5.33 9.21
N VAL A 251 1.53 -4.94 10.00
CA VAL A 251 1.30 -4.38 11.34
C VAL A 251 0.63 -3.01 11.24
N GLY A 252 1.05 -2.17 10.31
CA GLY A 252 0.44 -0.87 10.05
C GLY A 252 -1.04 -0.98 9.64
N ALA A 253 -1.38 -1.94 8.79
CA ALA A 253 -2.78 -2.24 8.46
C ALA A 253 -3.60 -2.65 9.70
N ALA A 254 -3.04 -3.48 10.60
CA ALA A 254 -3.69 -3.82 11.85
C ALA A 254 -3.84 -2.61 12.79
N ILE A 255 -2.85 -1.70 12.82
CA ILE A 255 -2.92 -0.42 13.55
C ILE A 255 -4.04 0.46 12.99
N ILE A 256 -4.19 0.54 11.67
CA ILE A 256 -5.32 1.26 11.04
C ILE A 256 -6.65 0.59 11.42
N ALA A 257 -6.72 -0.74 11.50
CA ALA A 257 -7.93 -1.43 11.96
C ALA A 257 -8.29 -1.09 13.41
N ASN A 258 -7.29 -0.97 14.30
CA ASN A 258 -7.48 -0.50 15.66
C ASN A 258 -7.98 0.97 15.69
N ALA A 259 -7.37 1.83 14.87
CA ALA A 259 -7.75 3.23 14.74
C ALA A 259 -9.19 3.41 14.22
N TYR A 260 -9.56 2.69 13.17
CA TYR A 260 -10.89 2.72 12.55
C TYR A 260 -11.99 2.28 13.53
N TYR A 261 -11.70 1.31 14.38
CA TYR A 261 -12.61 0.87 15.43
C TYR A 261 -12.78 1.90 16.56
N GLY A 262 -11.95 2.92 16.64
CA GLY A 262 -11.98 3.94 17.68
C GLY A 262 -11.21 3.55 18.96
N SER A 263 -10.25 2.62 18.86
CA SER A 263 -9.41 2.19 19.98
C SER A 263 -8.19 3.11 20.15
N ARG A 264 -7.11 2.63 20.79
CA ARG A 264 -5.94 3.43 21.20
C ARG A 264 -5.27 4.25 20.09
N CYS A 265 -5.24 3.71 18.87
CA CYS A 265 -4.60 4.36 17.73
C CYS A 265 -5.55 5.29 16.93
N SER A 266 -6.74 5.62 17.47
CA SER A 266 -7.78 6.43 16.80
C SER A 266 -7.30 7.81 16.32
N TYR A 267 -6.25 8.37 16.93
CA TYR A 267 -5.62 9.61 16.50
C TYR A 267 -5.10 9.58 15.05
N LEU A 268 -4.80 8.40 14.51
CA LEU A 268 -4.36 8.24 13.12
C LEU A 268 -5.49 8.47 12.10
N MET A 269 -6.77 8.36 12.51
CA MET A 269 -7.87 8.52 11.56
C MET A 269 -7.97 9.92 10.97
N ASP A 270 -7.55 10.97 11.72
CA ASP A 270 -7.47 12.32 11.17
C ASP A 270 -6.40 12.46 10.07
N SER A 271 -5.35 11.65 10.15
CA SER A 271 -4.28 11.60 9.15
C SER A 271 -4.64 10.77 7.91
N LEU A 272 -5.66 9.92 8.01
CA LEU A 272 -6.09 8.97 6.98
C LEU A 272 -7.43 9.35 6.35
N LYS A 273 -7.92 10.58 6.56
CA LYS A 273 -9.11 11.08 5.86
C LYS A 273 -8.90 10.95 4.36
N ALA A 274 -9.79 10.23 3.71
CA ALA A 274 -9.66 9.88 2.30
C ALA A 274 -11.03 9.86 1.62
N ARG A 275 -11.04 10.14 0.32
CA ARG A 275 -12.24 10.12 -0.52
C ARG A 275 -11.89 9.79 -1.97
N GLY A 276 -12.91 9.39 -2.72
CA GLY A 276 -12.80 9.12 -4.14
C GLY A 276 -12.23 7.74 -4.44
N THR A 277 -11.66 7.61 -5.63
CA THR A 277 -11.10 6.37 -6.16
C THR A 277 -9.72 6.62 -6.78
N PRO A 278 -8.89 5.59 -7.02
CA PRO A 278 -7.57 5.76 -7.60
C PRO A 278 -7.55 6.45 -8.98
N ILE A 279 -8.67 6.45 -9.69
CA ILE A 279 -8.75 6.96 -11.07
C ILE A 279 -9.52 8.28 -11.22
N ASP A 280 -9.99 8.88 -10.13
CA ASP A 280 -10.80 10.12 -10.20
C ASP A 280 -10.03 11.33 -10.74
N HIS A 281 -8.70 11.32 -10.60
CA HIS A 281 -7.84 12.39 -11.08
C HIS A 281 -7.29 12.17 -12.49
N VAL A 282 -7.66 11.04 -13.12
CA VAL A 282 -7.26 10.73 -14.51
C VAL A 282 -8.16 11.49 -15.48
N ARG A 283 -7.56 12.37 -16.27
CA ARG A 283 -8.26 13.21 -17.25
C ARG A 283 -8.42 12.55 -18.62
N LEU A 284 -7.78 11.40 -18.82
CA LEU A 284 -7.88 10.62 -20.05
C LEU A 284 -9.05 9.63 -19.94
N GLN A 285 -9.61 9.26 -21.10
CA GLN A 285 -10.58 8.17 -21.12
C GLN A 285 -9.92 6.86 -20.71
N VAL A 286 -10.38 6.29 -19.60
CA VAL A 286 -9.87 5.01 -19.09
C VAL A 286 -10.89 3.90 -19.30
N TRP A 287 -10.37 2.70 -19.52
CA TRP A 287 -11.19 1.51 -19.60
C TRP A 287 -11.80 1.20 -18.21
N ARG A 288 -13.09 0.86 -18.21
CA ARG A 288 -13.81 0.34 -17.03
C ARG A 288 -14.53 -0.94 -17.43
N PRO A 289 -14.61 -1.97 -16.57
CA PRO A 289 -15.29 -3.25 -16.86
C PRO A 289 -16.81 -3.13 -16.93
#